data_e1c05fe547c1203862617b632119234e
#
_entry.id   e1c05fe547c1203862617b632119234e
#
_cell.length_a   1.000
_cell.length_b   1.000
_cell.length_c   1.000
_cell.angle_alpha   90.00
_cell.angle_beta   90.00
_cell.angle_gamma   90.00
#
_symmetry.space_group_name_H-M   'P 1'
#
loop_
_entity.id
_entity.type
_entity.pdbx_description
1 polymer ?
#
loop_
_entity_poly.entity_id
_entity_poly.type
_entity_poly.pdbx_seq_one_letter_code
_entity_poly.pdbx_strand_id
1 'polypeptide(L)'
;MKAWIQRKRKASGAFGYVFLFLTAMVLVILSIYLTSVAKLMTHQHHVDDALADSVLASLVADDVYYFETMEESGVPVLRFQNTDESHRIFKDCMEDAIRNTDGFYYNFRYDDFICYEVEDNVVTVSEWSGESEGKSVSIKEAGSVYAPTGEVVTKTSAYGR
;
A
#
# COMPACT_ATOMS: atom_id res chain seq x y z
N MET A 1 31.00 35.09 -56.13
CA MET A 1 30.73 33.70 -55.69
C MET A 1 31.20 33.41 -54.27
N LYS A 2 32.42 33.77 -53.84
CA LYS A 2 32.90 33.50 -52.45
C LYS A 2 32.04 34.10 -51.33
N ALA A 3 31.56 35.32 -51.47
CA ALA A 3 30.76 35.99 -50.43
C ALA A 3 29.38 35.33 -50.18
N TRP A 4 28.76 34.72 -51.19
CA TRP A 4 27.50 34.04 -51.10
C TRP A 4 27.64 32.68 -50.40
N ILE A 5 28.75 31.99 -50.58
CA ILE A 5 29.08 30.73 -49.92
C ILE A 5 29.37 30.98 -48.41
N GLN A 6 30.04 32.08 -48.06
CA GLN A 6 30.28 32.46 -46.66
C GLN A 6 28.99 32.85 -45.92
N ARG A 7 28.03 33.49 -46.62
CA ARG A 7 26.69 33.81 -46.02
C ARG A 7 25.89 32.56 -45.73
N LYS A 8 25.92 31.57 -46.63
CA LYS A 8 25.24 30.25 -46.37
C LYS A 8 25.88 29.48 -45.22
N ARG A 9 27.20 29.51 -45.06
CA ARG A 9 27.89 28.87 -43.93
C ARG A 9 27.53 29.49 -42.58
N LYS A 10 27.42 30.83 -42.49
CA LYS A 10 27.01 31.53 -41.27
C LYS A 10 25.57 31.22 -40.87
N ALA A 11 24.64 31.18 -41.83
CA ALA A 11 23.25 30.84 -41.58
C ALA A 11 23.07 29.37 -41.15
N SER A 12 23.85 28.45 -41.70
CA SER A 12 23.84 27.03 -41.30
C SER A 12 24.36 26.83 -39.86
N GLY A 13 25.36 27.59 -39.43
CA GLY A 13 25.88 27.54 -38.06
C GLY A 13 24.86 28.03 -37.04
N ALA A 14 24.17 29.14 -37.29
CA ALA A 14 23.15 29.67 -36.40
C ALA A 14 21.95 28.66 -36.23
N PHE A 15 21.56 28.02 -37.30
CA PHE A 15 20.49 27.00 -37.26
C PHE A 15 20.94 25.77 -36.43
N GLY A 16 22.20 25.36 -36.56
CA GLY A 16 22.77 24.28 -35.75
C GLY A 16 22.73 24.57 -34.23
N TYR A 17 23.07 25.80 -33.82
CA TYR A 17 22.98 26.19 -32.42
C TYR A 17 21.56 26.22 -31.88
N VAL A 18 20.59 26.70 -32.64
CA VAL A 18 19.18 26.70 -32.24
C VAL A 18 18.66 25.26 -32.09
N PHE A 19 19.00 24.39 -33.02
CA PHE A 19 18.62 22.98 -32.93
C PHE A 19 19.25 22.30 -31.72
N LEU A 20 20.53 22.52 -31.45
CA LEU A 20 21.22 21.98 -30.28
C LEU A 20 20.60 22.47 -28.98
N PHE A 21 20.27 23.76 -28.90
CA PHE A 21 19.61 24.34 -27.74
C PHE A 21 18.23 23.71 -27.50
N LEU A 22 17.41 23.56 -28.54
CA LEU A 22 16.10 22.91 -28.45
C LEU A 22 16.23 21.46 -27.97
N THR A 23 17.18 20.71 -28.53
CA THR A 23 17.43 19.32 -28.13
C THR A 23 17.84 19.24 -26.66
N ALA A 24 18.74 20.12 -26.21
CA ALA A 24 19.14 20.17 -24.81
C ALA A 24 17.94 20.49 -23.88
N MET A 25 17.09 21.43 -24.27
CA MET A 25 15.90 21.80 -23.51
C MET A 25 14.93 20.61 -23.40
N VAL A 26 14.70 19.88 -24.48
CA VAL A 26 13.85 18.66 -24.47
C VAL A 26 14.44 17.60 -23.56
N LEU A 27 15.75 17.38 -23.57
CA LEU A 27 16.41 16.40 -22.71
C LEU A 27 16.29 16.78 -21.23
N VAL A 28 16.41 18.07 -20.89
CA VAL A 28 16.21 18.55 -19.51
C VAL A 28 14.76 18.28 -19.04
N ILE A 29 13.77 18.64 -19.85
CA ILE A 29 12.36 18.41 -19.52
C ILE A 29 12.09 16.91 -19.34
N LEU A 30 12.59 16.07 -20.23
CA LEU A 30 12.47 14.63 -20.16
C LEU A 30 13.11 14.06 -18.88
N SER A 31 14.29 14.56 -18.51
CA SER A 31 14.98 14.15 -17.28
C SER A 31 14.18 14.50 -16.02
N ILE A 32 13.60 15.70 -15.97
CA ILE A 32 12.74 16.14 -14.85
C ILE A 32 11.50 15.24 -14.78
N TYR A 33 10.88 14.95 -15.91
CA TYR A 33 9.70 14.08 -15.99
C TYR A 33 10.02 12.67 -15.48
N LEU A 34 11.08 12.05 -15.97
CA LEU A 34 11.50 10.71 -15.56
C LEU A 34 11.83 10.65 -14.05
N THR A 35 12.51 11.68 -13.53
CA THR A 35 12.80 11.76 -12.09
C THR A 35 11.52 11.87 -11.26
N SER A 36 10.52 12.62 -11.72
CA SER A 36 9.24 12.78 -11.05
C SER A 36 8.45 11.48 -11.04
N VAL A 37 8.43 10.75 -12.15
CA VAL A 37 7.78 9.43 -12.24
C VAL A 37 8.48 8.43 -11.33
N ALA A 38 9.81 8.39 -11.31
CA ALA A 38 10.56 7.50 -10.44
C ALA A 38 10.26 7.76 -8.95
N LYS A 39 10.20 9.03 -8.54
CA LYS A 39 9.81 9.40 -7.17
C LYS A 39 8.41 8.93 -6.83
N LEU A 40 7.44 9.14 -7.73
CA LEU A 40 6.07 8.70 -7.51
C LEU A 40 5.99 7.18 -7.32
N MET A 41 6.68 6.40 -8.16
CA MET A 41 6.73 4.93 -8.03
C MET A 41 7.37 4.50 -6.70
N THR A 42 8.45 5.15 -6.28
CA THR A 42 9.09 4.83 -5.00
C THR A 42 8.15 5.08 -3.81
N HIS A 43 7.43 6.20 -3.81
CA HIS A 43 6.46 6.48 -2.75
C HIS A 43 5.27 5.52 -2.77
N GLN A 44 4.82 5.11 -3.96
CA GLN A 44 3.75 4.14 -4.10
C GLN A 44 4.15 2.77 -3.52
N HIS A 45 5.34 2.27 -3.87
CA HIS A 45 5.87 1.04 -3.26
C HIS A 45 6.03 1.15 -1.74
N HIS A 46 6.49 2.31 -1.25
CA HIS A 46 6.60 2.51 0.20
C HIS A 46 5.25 2.43 0.92
N VAL A 47 4.18 2.95 0.33
CA VAL A 47 2.83 2.86 0.90
C VAL A 47 2.30 1.42 0.81
N ASP A 48 2.54 0.72 -0.29
CA ASP A 48 2.13 -0.68 -0.46
C ASP A 48 2.84 -1.59 0.55
N ASP A 49 4.15 -1.41 0.75
CA ASP A 49 4.94 -2.14 1.76
C ASP A 49 4.45 -1.81 3.17
N ALA A 50 4.20 -0.53 3.45
CA ALA A 50 3.70 -0.08 4.74
C ALA A 50 2.29 -0.65 5.05
N LEU A 51 1.45 -0.77 4.04
CA LEU A 51 0.14 -1.40 4.18
C LEU A 51 0.29 -2.88 4.58
N ALA A 52 1.14 -3.62 3.88
CA ALA A 52 1.40 -5.02 4.18
C ALA A 52 1.99 -5.20 5.59
N ASP A 53 2.97 -4.39 5.97
CA ASP A 53 3.60 -4.42 7.29
C ASP A 53 2.61 -4.03 8.41
N SER A 54 1.75 -3.05 8.16
CA SER A 54 0.73 -2.63 9.13
C SER A 54 -0.32 -3.71 9.37
N VAL A 55 -0.74 -4.42 8.32
CA VAL A 55 -1.65 -5.57 8.44
C VAL A 55 -0.96 -6.70 9.19
N LEU A 56 0.31 -7.01 8.90
CA LEU A 56 1.07 -8.02 9.62
C LEU A 56 1.25 -7.65 11.11
N ALA A 57 1.59 -6.40 11.40
CA ALA A 57 1.73 -5.93 12.78
C ALA A 57 0.41 -5.97 13.57
N SER A 58 -0.73 -5.85 12.89
CA SER A 58 -2.05 -5.93 13.50
C SER A 58 -2.48 -7.35 13.88
N LEU A 59 -1.80 -8.39 13.37
CA LEU A 59 -2.06 -9.79 13.70
C LEU A 59 -1.52 -10.14 15.09
N VAL A 60 -2.05 -9.49 16.12
CA VAL A 60 -1.68 -9.81 17.52
C VAL A 60 -2.46 -11.03 17.97
N ALA A 61 -1.76 -12.16 18.00
CA ALA A 61 -2.34 -13.43 18.42
C ALA A 61 -2.53 -13.49 19.94
N ASP A 62 -3.56 -14.20 20.38
CA ASP A 62 -3.73 -14.58 21.79
C ASP A 62 -2.88 -15.83 22.07
N ASP A 63 -1.68 -15.60 22.62
CA ASP A 63 -0.73 -16.66 22.91
C ASP A 63 -1.26 -17.63 23.96
N VAL A 64 -2.03 -17.16 24.94
CA VAL A 64 -2.59 -18.01 25.99
C VAL A 64 -3.57 -19.00 25.39
N TYR A 65 -4.51 -18.50 24.58
CA TYR A 65 -5.49 -19.32 23.89
C TYR A 65 -4.87 -20.31 22.91
N TYR A 66 -3.82 -19.90 22.21
CA TYR A 66 -3.05 -20.78 21.32
C TYR A 66 -2.46 -21.98 22.05
N PHE A 67 -1.82 -21.74 23.21
CA PHE A 67 -1.21 -22.83 24.00
C PHE A 67 -2.27 -23.70 24.70
N GLU A 68 -3.34 -23.13 25.21
CA GLU A 68 -4.45 -23.88 25.82
C GLU A 68 -5.08 -24.85 24.81
N THR A 69 -5.41 -24.39 23.60
CA THR A 69 -5.98 -25.24 22.54
C THR A 69 -5.01 -26.31 22.07
N MET A 70 -3.71 -26.01 22.04
CA MET A 70 -2.67 -26.99 21.72
C MET A 70 -2.60 -28.09 22.78
N GLU A 71 -2.70 -27.76 24.08
CA GLU A 71 -2.66 -28.72 25.18
C GLU A 71 -3.94 -29.57 25.23
N GLU A 72 -5.12 -28.99 24.99
CA GLU A 72 -6.39 -29.70 25.10
C GLU A 72 -6.70 -30.60 23.87
N SER A 73 -6.48 -30.09 22.67
CA SER A 73 -6.90 -30.76 21.43
C SER A 73 -5.75 -31.26 20.56
N GLY A 74 -4.53 -30.83 20.83
CA GLY A 74 -3.34 -31.07 19.99
C GLY A 74 -3.35 -30.27 18.68
N VAL A 75 -4.35 -29.41 18.48
CA VAL A 75 -4.46 -28.53 17.30
C VAL A 75 -4.53 -27.09 17.78
N PRO A 76 -3.51 -26.28 17.51
CA PRO A 76 -3.52 -24.89 17.93
C PRO A 76 -4.53 -24.06 17.11
N VAL A 77 -5.34 -23.26 17.79
CA VAL A 77 -6.27 -22.32 17.18
C VAL A 77 -5.71 -20.91 17.30
N LEU A 78 -5.57 -20.23 16.17
CA LEU A 78 -5.16 -18.81 16.13
C LEU A 78 -6.39 -17.92 16.31
N ARG A 79 -6.34 -17.07 17.33
CA ARG A 79 -7.35 -16.06 17.63
C ARG A 79 -6.69 -14.72 17.84
N PHE A 80 -7.37 -13.63 17.52
CA PHE A 80 -6.90 -12.29 17.90
C PHE A 80 -7.08 -12.07 19.42
N GLN A 81 -6.07 -11.51 20.06
CA GLN A 81 -6.18 -11.11 21.45
C GLN A 81 -7.28 -10.04 21.63
N ASN A 82 -7.28 -9.07 20.74
CA ASN A 82 -8.29 -8.02 20.69
C ASN A 82 -8.33 -7.39 19.29
N THR A 83 -9.45 -7.56 18.59
CA THR A 83 -9.61 -7.04 17.23
C THR A 83 -9.64 -5.50 17.18
N ASP A 84 -10.09 -4.81 18.25
CA ASP A 84 -10.05 -3.33 18.32
C ASP A 84 -8.60 -2.83 18.46
N GLU A 85 -7.78 -3.54 19.21
CA GLU A 85 -6.35 -3.26 19.32
C GLU A 85 -5.62 -3.53 18.00
N SER A 86 -5.97 -4.60 17.30
CA SER A 86 -5.46 -4.88 15.96
C SER A 86 -5.76 -3.75 14.98
N HIS A 87 -6.99 -3.23 14.99
CA HIS A 87 -7.36 -2.08 14.18
C HIS A 87 -6.56 -0.82 14.56
N ARG A 88 -6.38 -0.57 15.87
CA ARG A 88 -5.58 0.56 16.35
C ARG A 88 -4.13 0.47 15.88
N ILE A 89 -3.50 -0.70 16.01
CA ILE A 89 -2.12 -0.93 15.56
C ILE A 89 -2.00 -0.70 14.06
N PHE A 90 -2.93 -1.24 13.27
CA PHE A 90 -2.99 -1.00 11.83
C PHE A 90 -3.00 0.49 11.51
N LYS A 91 -3.88 1.25 12.15
CA LYS A 91 -4.03 2.69 11.93
C LYS A 91 -2.77 3.46 12.33
N ASP A 92 -2.23 3.20 13.52
CA ASP A 92 -1.02 3.85 14.03
C ASP A 92 0.20 3.58 13.11
N CYS A 93 0.39 2.34 12.66
CA CYS A 93 1.47 1.99 11.74
C CYS A 93 1.34 2.70 10.38
N MET A 94 0.13 2.78 9.83
CA MET A 94 -0.12 3.48 8.57
C MET A 94 0.09 4.99 8.71
N GLU A 95 -0.37 5.60 9.80
CA GLU A 95 -0.15 7.03 10.06
C GLU A 95 1.34 7.36 10.19
N ASP A 96 2.12 6.50 10.87
CA ASP A 96 3.56 6.67 10.99
C ASP A 96 4.27 6.50 9.65
N ALA A 97 3.85 5.53 8.82
CA ALA A 97 4.39 5.34 7.49
C ALA A 97 4.15 6.57 6.58
N ILE A 98 2.94 7.14 6.62
CA ILE A 98 2.61 8.37 5.87
C ILE A 98 3.43 9.57 6.36
N ARG A 99 3.60 9.70 7.68
CA ARG A 99 4.43 10.76 8.27
C ARG A 99 5.88 10.70 7.79
N ASN A 100 6.40 9.50 7.55
CA ASN A 100 7.77 9.27 7.05
C ASN A 100 7.94 9.51 5.54
N THR A 101 6.90 9.96 4.83
CA THR A 101 7.00 10.31 3.40
C THR A 101 7.49 11.74 3.14
N ASP A 102 8.07 12.41 4.14
CA ASP A 102 8.58 13.79 4.04
C ASP A 102 7.57 14.80 3.47
N GLY A 103 6.28 14.62 3.79
CA GLY A 103 5.20 15.50 3.35
C GLY A 103 4.74 15.25 1.91
N PHE A 104 5.12 14.14 1.30
CA PHE A 104 4.60 13.74 -0.02
C PHE A 104 3.11 13.37 0.07
N TYR A 105 2.71 12.67 1.15
CA TYR A 105 1.32 12.42 1.52
C TYR A 105 1.00 13.18 2.80
N TYR A 106 -0.19 13.78 2.86
CA TYR A 106 -0.61 14.59 4.02
C TYR A 106 -1.67 13.91 4.86
N ASN A 107 -2.44 12.99 4.28
CA ASN A 107 -3.54 12.31 4.96
C ASN A 107 -3.50 10.83 4.63
N PHE A 108 -3.78 10.01 5.66
CA PHE A 108 -4.07 8.60 5.51
C PHE A 108 -5.59 8.40 5.51
N ARG A 109 -6.05 7.63 4.55
CA ARG A 109 -7.43 7.16 4.48
C ARG A 109 -7.40 5.72 3.99
N TYR A 110 -8.11 4.85 4.68
CA TYR A 110 -8.33 3.47 4.27
C TYR A 110 -9.81 3.27 3.95
N ASP A 111 -10.14 2.31 3.12
CA ASP A 111 -11.52 1.96 2.81
C ASP A 111 -12.06 1.02 3.87
N ASP A 112 -11.39 -0.12 4.06
CA ASP A 112 -11.80 -1.16 4.99
C ASP A 112 -10.59 -1.79 5.68
N PHE A 113 -10.78 -2.14 6.96
CA PHE A 113 -9.90 -3.04 7.68
C PHE A 113 -10.77 -4.18 8.25
N ILE A 114 -10.41 -5.44 7.95
CA ILE A 114 -11.22 -6.60 8.25
C ILE A 114 -10.37 -7.64 8.96
N CYS A 115 -10.85 -8.13 10.11
CA CYS A 115 -10.30 -9.28 10.81
C CYS A 115 -11.23 -10.48 10.64
N TYR A 116 -10.67 -11.60 10.25
CA TYR A 116 -11.34 -12.88 10.14
C TYR A 116 -10.81 -13.82 11.22
N GLU A 117 -11.65 -14.26 12.11
CA GLU A 117 -11.35 -15.30 13.12
C GLU A 117 -12.06 -16.58 12.71
N VAL A 118 -11.29 -17.63 12.48
CA VAL A 118 -11.82 -18.94 12.09
C VAL A 118 -11.68 -19.90 13.24
N GLU A 119 -12.82 -20.35 13.77
CA GLU A 119 -12.90 -21.32 14.86
C GLU A 119 -13.88 -22.41 14.47
N ASP A 120 -13.42 -23.66 14.43
CA ASP A 120 -14.19 -24.83 13.98
C ASP A 120 -14.83 -24.62 12.59
N ASN A 121 -16.15 -24.51 12.54
CA ASN A 121 -16.91 -24.28 11.32
C ASN A 121 -17.52 -22.88 11.23
N VAL A 122 -17.01 -21.94 12.00
CA VAL A 122 -17.54 -20.57 12.12
C VAL A 122 -16.46 -19.56 11.79
N VAL A 123 -16.82 -18.52 11.04
CA VAL A 123 -15.97 -17.36 10.77
C VAL A 123 -16.59 -16.12 11.37
N THR A 124 -15.92 -15.53 12.35
CA THR A 124 -16.28 -14.23 12.88
C THR A 124 -15.56 -13.16 12.08
N VAL A 125 -16.32 -12.26 11.47
CA VAL A 125 -15.82 -11.16 10.67
C VAL A 125 -16.01 -9.87 11.43
N SER A 126 -14.92 -9.21 11.79
CA SER A 126 -14.90 -7.87 12.37
C SER A 126 -14.38 -6.89 11.33
N GLU A 127 -15.21 -5.94 10.93
CA GLU A 127 -14.94 -4.99 9.85
C GLU A 127 -15.04 -3.56 10.35
N TRP A 128 -14.07 -2.75 10.01
CA TRP A 128 -14.05 -1.30 10.22
C TRP A 128 -14.03 -0.60 8.87
N SER A 129 -14.97 0.30 8.67
CA SER A 129 -15.01 1.16 7.49
C SER A 129 -14.34 2.51 7.80
N GLY A 130 -13.42 2.90 6.95
CA GLY A 130 -12.73 4.20 7.08
C GLY A 130 -13.63 5.41 6.88
N GLU A 131 -14.83 5.24 6.29
CA GLU A 131 -15.80 6.33 6.11
C GLU A 131 -16.66 6.59 7.35
N SER A 132 -17.03 5.54 8.10
CA SER A 132 -18.01 5.65 9.19
C SER A 132 -17.40 5.53 10.59
N GLU A 133 -16.12 5.21 10.71
CA GLU A 133 -15.41 4.87 11.96
C GLU A 133 -16.17 3.81 12.81
N GLY A 134 -17.08 3.08 12.17
CA GLY A 134 -17.93 2.08 12.82
C GLY A 134 -17.36 0.67 12.67
N LYS A 135 -17.46 -0.13 13.75
CA LYS A 135 -17.19 -1.55 13.72
C LYS A 135 -18.46 -2.33 13.43
N SER A 136 -18.43 -3.21 12.47
CA SER A 136 -19.45 -4.23 12.27
C SER A 136 -18.89 -5.61 12.62
N VAL A 137 -19.71 -6.46 13.27
CA VAL A 137 -19.34 -7.83 13.58
C VAL A 137 -20.42 -8.75 13.02
N SER A 138 -20.00 -9.72 12.22
CA SER A 138 -20.89 -10.74 11.66
C SER A 138 -20.31 -12.14 11.85
N ILE A 139 -21.17 -13.10 12.13
CA ILE A 139 -20.82 -14.52 12.30
C ILE A 139 -21.41 -15.28 11.13
N LYS A 140 -20.58 -16.04 10.41
CA LYS A 140 -20.96 -16.78 9.22
C LYS A 140 -20.39 -18.20 9.27
N GLU A 141 -20.97 -19.11 8.49
CA GLU A 141 -20.43 -20.48 8.37
C GLU A 141 -19.11 -20.49 7.57
N ALA A 142 -18.17 -21.33 7.97
CA ALA A 142 -16.94 -21.55 7.24
C ALA A 142 -17.23 -22.02 5.80
N GLY A 143 -16.46 -21.50 4.85
CA GLY A 143 -16.69 -21.76 3.43
C GLY A 143 -17.70 -20.84 2.73
N SER A 144 -18.50 -20.06 3.49
CA SER A 144 -19.40 -19.04 2.93
C SER A 144 -18.79 -17.63 2.89
N VAL A 145 -17.64 -17.44 3.53
CA VAL A 145 -16.95 -16.14 3.63
C VAL A 145 -15.81 -16.07 2.62
N TYR A 146 -15.84 -15.02 1.84
CA TYR A 146 -14.79 -14.72 0.85
C TYR A 146 -14.04 -13.45 1.28
N ALA A 147 -12.72 -13.51 1.22
CA ALA A 147 -11.89 -12.32 1.36
C ALA A 147 -12.09 -11.37 0.16
N PRO A 148 -11.76 -10.09 0.26
CA PRO A 148 -11.82 -9.15 -0.88
C PRO A 148 -11.00 -9.59 -2.10
N THR A 149 -10.02 -10.47 -1.90
CA THR A 149 -9.24 -11.12 -2.97
C THR A 149 -10.03 -12.16 -3.77
N GLY A 150 -11.23 -12.55 -3.30
CA GLY A 150 -12.07 -13.62 -3.89
C GLY A 150 -11.76 -15.02 -3.38
N GLU A 151 -10.80 -15.17 -2.47
CA GLU A 151 -10.46 -16.46 -1.86
C GLU A 151 -11.37 -16.77 -0.67
N VAL A 152 -11.67 -18.06 -0.48
CA VAL A 152 -12.43 -18.51 0.69
C VAL A 152 -11.58 -18.37 1.94
N VAL A 153 -12.13 -17.74 2.98
CA VAL A 153 -11.45 -17.60 4.27
C VAL A 153 -11.44 -18.95 4.98
N THR A 154 -10.26 -19.52 5.14
CA THR A 154 -10.04 -20.84 5.81
C THR A 154 -9.16 -20.73 7.04
N LYS A 155 -8.56 -19.56 7.30
CA LYS A 155 -7.66 -19.32 8.42
C LYS A 155 -7.90 -17.93 8.98
N THR A 156 -7.60 -17.78 10.29
CA THR A 156 -7.55 -16.47 10.94
C THR A 156 -6.57 -15.56 10.22
N SER A 157 -7.04 -14.39 9.80
CA SER A 157 -6.31 -13.46 8.93
C SER A 157 -6.84 -12.03 9.08
N ALA A 158 -6.04 -11.05 8.66
CA ALA A 158 -6.47 -9.67 8.54
C ALA A 158 -6.29 -9.18 7.09
N TYR A 159 -7.12 -8.22 6.72
CA TYR A 159 -7.07 -7.56 5.42
C TYR A 159 -7.25 -6.06 5.59
N GLY A 160 -6.42 -5.27 4.93
CA GLY A 160 -6.52 -3.81 4.88
C GLY A 160 -6.52 -3.30 3.45
N ARG A 161 -7.34 -2.27 3.19
CA ARG A 161 -7.41 -1.61 1.88
C ARG A 161 -7.58 -0.11 2.02
#